data_a487f057d77e0b9509e74b3aaad526a3
#
_entry.id   a487f057d77e0b9509e74b3aaad526a3
#
_cell.length_a   1.000
_cell.length_b   1.000
_cell.length_c   1.000
_cell.angle_alpha   90.00
_cell.angle_beta   90.00
_cell.angle_gamma   90.00
#
_symmetry.space_group_name_H-M   'P 1'
#
loop_
_entity.id
_entity.type
_entity.pdbx_description
1 polymer ?
#
loop_
_entity_poly.entity_id
_entity_poly.type
_entity_poly.pdbx_seq_one_letter_code
_entity_poly.pdbx_strand_id
1 'polypeptide(L)'
;AAYSYLVKTIKRITGRAVFALRKHMKSGKFETFGSEITFGTGELPAIAVEMPDGKDILLRGKIDRVDIYRKEGSAYIKIIDYKSGTQQFSLSDIYYGLQLQLLLYMDAFIKTGKVLIKDEPDIGGVFYFRVMDPVIKDSELKGLQPEQILYKKFCMSGLASSEPDVLEALDADLSPGAYSDIISIYKKKDGSVSGSAVNKEFYKSLMDYTLAKAGEIGKNITDGDV
;
A
#
# COMPACT_ATOMS: atom_id res chain seq x y z
N ALA A 1 3.52 -15.59 34.39
CA ALA A 1 2.89 -14.25 34.28
C ALA A 1 3.26 -13.52 32.96
N ALA A 2 4.55 -13.34 32.64
CA ALA A 2 5.00 -12.61 31.43
C ALA A 2 4.50 -13.22 30.10
N TYR A 3 4.61 -14.54 29.93
CA TYR A 3 4.15 -15.25 28.74
C TYR A 3 2.64 -15.09 28.51
N SER A 4 1.83 -15.21 29.55
CA SER A 4 0.38 -15.03 29.46
C SER A 4 0.00 -13.60 29.05
N TYR A 5 0.73 -12.61 29.54
CA TYR A 5 0.56 -11.20 29.13
C TYR A 5 0.89 -10.99 27.66
N LEU A 6 2.03 -11.53 27.20
CA LEU A 6 2.45 -11.45 25.81
C LEU A 6 1.41 -12.04 24.85
N VAL A 7 0.92 -13.26 25.15
CA VAL A 7 -0.12 -13.92 24.34
C VAL A 7 -1.42 -13.09 24.29
N LYS A 8 -1.86 -12.53 25.42
CA LYS A 8 -3.05 -11.65 25.47
C LYS A 8 -2.84 -10.40 24.60
N THR A 9 -1.66 -9.80 24.68
CA THR A 9 -1.33 -8.60 23.89
C THR A 9 -1.33 -8.90 22.39
N ILE A 10 -0.67 -9.98 21.95
CA ILE A 10 -0.67 -10.41 20.53
C ILE A 10 -2.10 -10.67 20.04
N LYS A 11 -2.91 -11.43 20.80
CA LYS A 11 -4.32 -11.69 20.44
C LYS A 11 -5.12 -10.39 20.28
N ARG A 12 -4.92 -9.40 21.15
CA ARG A 12 -5.60 -8.11 21.07
C ARG A 12 -5.18 -7.33 19.83
N ILE A 13 -3.87 -7.21 19.57
CA ILE A 13 -3.33 -6.53 18.39
C ILE A 13 -3.87 -7.16 17.11
N THR A 14 -3.74 -8.49 16.99
CA THR A 14 -4.21 -9.23 15.82
C THR A 14 -5.72 -9.08 15.63
N GLY A 15 -6.50 -9.22 16.70
CA GLY A 15 -7.96 -9.07 16.64
C GLY A 15 -8.40 -7.68 16.17
N ARG A 16 -7.74 -6.61 16.64
CA ARG A 16 -8.01 -5.23 16.19
C ARG A 16 -7.63 -5.01 14.72
N ALA A 17 -6.45 -5.50 14.31
CA ALA A 17 -6.00 -5.41 12.92
C ALA A 17 -6.94 -6.15 11.97
N VAL A 18 -7.33 -7.39 12.29
CA VAL A 18 -8.28 -8.19 11.49
C VAL A 18 -9.65 -7.51 11.41
N PHE A 19 -10.14 -6.95 12.54
CA PHE A 19 -11.40 -6.19 12.54
C PHE A 19 -11.34 -5.01 11.58
N ALA A 20 -10.26 -4.22 11.61
CA ALA A 20 -10.08 -3.06 10.73
C ALA A 20 -9.98 -3.48 9.25
N LEU A 21 -9.16 -4.49 8.94
CA LEU A 21 -9.04 -5.02 7.57
C LEU A 21 -10.37 -5.54 7.03
N ARG A 22 -11.13 -6.29 7.85
CA ARG A 22 -12.46 -6.76 7.44
C ARG A 22 -13.41 -5.60 7.12
N LYS A 23 -13.33 -4.51 7.88
CA LYS A 23 -14.15 -3.32 7.65
C LYS A 23 -13.72 -2.59 6.38
N HIS A 24 -12.41 -2.42 6.14
CA HIS A 24 -11.87 -1.88 4.88
C HIS A 24 -12.36 -2.67 3.65
N MET A 25 -12.32 -4.00 3.73
CA MET A 25 -12.79 -4.86 2.64
C MET A 25 -14.30 -4.73 2.39
N LYS A 26 -15.10 -4.47 3.42
CA LYS A 26 -16.55 -4.31 3.29
C LYS A 26 -16.97 -2.96 2.72
N SER A 27 -16.20 -1.91 2.99
CA SER A 27 -16.46 -0.55 2.50
C SER A 27 -15.94 -0.32 1.07
N GLY A 28 -15.21 -1.29 0.50
CA GLY A 28 -14.64 -1.19 -0.84
C GLY A 28 -15.07 -2.33 -1.77
N LYS A 29 -14.60 -2.26 -3.02
CA LYS A 29 -14.85 -3.26 -4.08
C LYS A 29 -13.59 -4.07 -4.43
N PHE A 30 -12.46 -3.78 -3.76
CA PHE A 30 -11.23 -4.55 -3.96
C PHE A 30 -11.34 -5.90 -3.26
N GLU A 31 -11.06 -6.96 -4.01
CA GLU A 31 -11.03 -8.34 -3.51
C GLU A 31 -9.59 -8.82 -3.34
N THR A 32 -9.32 -9.61 -2.30
CA THR A 32 -7.99 -10.19 -2.10
C THR A 32 -7.70 -11.20 -3.22
N PHE A 33 -6.67 -10.90 -4.01
CA PHE A 33 -6.18 -11.80 -5.06
C PHE A 33 -5.20 -12.82 -4.50
N GLY A 34 -4.27 -12.38 -3.66
CA GLY A 34 -3.28 -13.25 -3.05
C GLY A 34 -2.49 -12.58 -1.94
N SER A 35 -1.81 -13.42 -1.18
CA SER A 35 -0.88 -13.02 -0.13
C SER A 35 0.45 -13.74 -0.32
N GLU A 36 1.54 -13.08 0.13
CA GLU A 36 2.91 -13.62 0.04
C GLU A 36 3.35 -13.97 -1.39
N ILE A 37 2.90 -13.19 -2.39
CA ILE A 37 3.25 -13.39 -3.81
C ILE A 37 4.72 -13.11 -4.01
N THR A 38 5.48 -14.12 -4.46
CA THR A 38 6.92 -14.03 -4.66
C THR A 38 7.28 -13.60 -6.08
N PHE A 39 8.31 -12.77 -6.21
CA PHE A 39 8.93 -12.45 -7.49
C PHE A 39 10.44 -12.75 -7.47
N GLY A 40 10.94 -13.28 -8.58
CA GLY A 40 12.33 -13.71 -8.74
C GLY A 40 12.66 -15.11 -8.23
N THR A 41 11.77 -15.74 -7.47
CA THR A 41 11.94 -17.12 -6.96
C THR A 41 10.65 -17.93 -6.97
N GLY A 42 9.54 -17.40 -7.50
CA GLY A 42 8.22 -18.03 -7.41
C GLY A 42 7.31 -17.65 -8.57
N GLU A 43 6.14 -17.08 -8.25
CA GLU A 43 5.06 -16.85 -9.21
C GLU A 43 5.38 -15.83 -10.29
N LEU A 44 6.19 -14.83 -9.92
CA LEU A 44 6.57 -13.76 -10.85
C LEU A 44 8.08 -13.77 -11.12
N PRO A 45 8.53 -13.32 -12.31
CA PRO A 45 9.95 -13.16 -12.61
C PRO A 45 10.60 -12.10 -11.72
N ALA A 46 11.94 -12.12 -11.63
CA ALA A 46 12.71 -11.06 -11.00
C ALA A 46 12.55 -9.73 -11.74
N ILE A 47 12.62 -8.62 -11.02
CA ILE A 47 12.64 -7.29 -11.62
C ILE A 47 14.09 -7.01 -12.05
N ALA A 48 14.32 -6.85 -13.36
CA ALA A 48 15.58 -6.32 -13.86
C ALA A 48 15.58 -4.80 -13.68
N VAL A 49 16.60 -4.28 -13.02
CA VAL A 49 16.81 -2.84 -12.82
C VAL A 49 18.16 -2.47 -13.41
N GLU A 50 18.16 -1.59 -14.40
CA GLU A 50 19.36 -1.09 -15.04
C GLU A 50 20.14 -0.16 -14.09
N MET A 51 21.44 -0.42 -13.94
CA MET A 51 22.38 0.42 -13.21
C MET A 51 22.97 1.50 -14.14
N PRO A 52 23.56 2.59 -13.60
CA PRO A 52 24.18 3.64 -14.40
C PRO A 52 25.32 3.19 -15.34
N ASP A 53 25.89 2.02 -15.10
CA ASP A 53 26.94 1.43 -15.94
C ASP A 53 26.39 0.50 -17.07
N GLY A 54 25.06 0.46 -17.23
CA GLY A 54 24.37 -0.34 -18.25
C GLY A 54 24.25 -1.83 -17.92
N LYS A 55 24.61 -2.24 -16.71
CA LYS A 55 24.36 -3.62 -16.24
C LYS A 55 23.07 -3.68 -15.48
N ASP A 56 22.46 -4.88 -15.42
CA ASP A 56 21.25 -5.14 -14.67
C ASP A 56 21.55 -5.74 -13.30
N ILE A 57 20.80 -5.29 -12.27
CA ILE A 57 20.61 -6.05 -11.04
C ILE A 57 19.24 -6.70 -11.05
N LEU A 58 19.14 -7.88 -10.47
CA LEU A 58 17.90 -8.62 -10.36
C LEU A 58 17.35 -8.53 -8.95
N LEU A 59 16.24 -7.79 -8.81
CA LEU A 59 15.53 -7.69 -7.53
C LEU A 59 14.61 -8.89 -7.35
N ARG A 60 14.61 -9.41 -6.13
CA ARG A 60 13.74 -10.49 -5.68
C ARG A 60 13.00 -10.05 -4.42
N GLY A 61 11.81 -10.56 -4.22
CA GLY A 61 11.05 -10.19 -3.05
C GLY A 61 9.74 -10.94 -2.93
N LYS A 62 8.97 -10.51 -1.92
CA LYS A 62 7.67 -11.07 -1.61
C LYS A 62 6.71 -9.94 -1.28
N ILE A 63 5.59 -9.89 -1.99
CA ILE A 63 4.52 -8.91 -1.77
C ILE A 63 3.58 -9.50 -0.71
N ASP A 64 3.39 -8.80 0.39
CA ASP A 64 2.60 -9.32 1.51
C ASP A 64 1.15 -9.59 1.11
N ARG A 65 0.52 -8.63 0.39
CA ARG A 65 -0.85 -8.78 -0.09
C ARG A 65 -1.12 -7.97 -1.35
N VAL A 66 -1.83 -8.60 -2.28
CA VAL A 66 -2.37 -7.98 -3.49
C VAL A 66 -3.89 -8.12 -3.47
N ASP A 67 -4.60 -7.00 -3.60
CA ASP A 67 -6.04 -6.96 -3.85
C ASP A 67 -6.29 -6.42 -5.26
N ILE A 68 -7.37 -6.86 -5.90
CA ILE A 68 -7.72 -6.47 -7.27
C ILE A 68 -9.17 -5.97 -7.32
N TYR A 69 -9.37 -4.88 -8.06
CA TYR A 69 -10.68 -4.43 -8.50
C TYR A 69 -10.75 -4.50 -10.03
N ARG A 70 -11.73 -5.24 -10.57
CA ARG A 70 -11.90 -5.44 -12.00
C ARG A 70 -12.99 -4.54 -12.56
N LYS A 71 -12.66 -3.86 -13.66
CA LYS A 71 -13.62 -3.05 -14.42
C LYS A 71 -13.24 -3.02 -15.90
N GLU A 72 -14.16 -3.37 -16.78
CA GLU A 72 -14.05 -3.20 -18.25
C GLU A 72 -12.75 -3.75 -18.86
N GLY A 73 -12.31 -4.94 -18.41
CA GLY A 73 -11.11 -5.60 -18.92
C GLY A 73 -9.81 -5.14 -18.26
N SER A 74 -9.86 -4.16 -17.36
CA SER A 74 -8.75 -3.73 -16.53
C SER A 74 -8.84 -4.32 -15.12
N ALA A 75 -7.69 -4.64 -14.55
CA ALA A 75 -7.55 -5.04 -13.15
C ALA A 75 -6.73 -4.00 -12.40
N TYR A 76 -7.38 -3.18 -11.59
CA TYR A 76 -6.71 -2.22 -10.73
C TYR A 76 -6.07 -2.94 -9.55
N ILE A 77 -4.78 -2.75 -9.37
CA ILE A 77 -3.96 -3.45 -8.38
C ILE A 77 -3.77 -2.59 -7.14
N LYS A 78 -4.11 -3.15 -5.98
CA LYS A 78 -3.83 -2.55 -4.68
C LYS A 78 -2.84 -3.42 -3.93
N ILE A 79 -1.68 -2.85 -3.59
CA ILE A 79 -0.64 -3.52 -2.82
C ILE A 79 -0.69 -3.05 -1.38
N ILE A 80 -0.69 -3.98 -0.46
CA ILE A 80 -0.64 -3.72 0.98
C ILE A 80 0.57 -4.43 1.57
N ASP A 81 1.41 -3.67 2.28
CA ASP A 81 2.53 -4.19 3.05
C ASP A 81 2.27 -3.96 4.54
N TYR A 82 2.42 -5.01 5.35
CA TYR A 82 2.14 -4.98 6.77
C TYR A 82 3.33 -4.52 7.60
N LYS A 83 3.15 -3.46 8.38
CA LYS A 83 4.20 -2.88 9.23
C LYS A 83 3.84 -2.96 10.72
N SER A 84 4.74 -3.51 11.53
CA SER A 84 4.59 -3.53 13.00
C SER A 84 5.11 -2.26 13.68
N GLY A 85 5.78 -1.38 12.93
CA GLY A 85 6.37 -0.14 13.43
C GLY A 85 5.50 1.10 13.20
N THR A 86 6.12 2.28 13.35
CA THR A 86 5.50 3.59 13.15
C THR A 86 5.64 4.13 11.72
N GLN A 87 6.19 3.33 10.81
CA GLN A 87 6.45 3.71 9.43
C GLN A 87 5.18 4.20 8.72
N GLN A 88 5.31 5.32 8.03
CA GLN A 88 4.27 5.89 7.16
C GLN A 88 4.85 6.12 5.78
N PHE A 89 4.01 6.14 4.78
CA PHE A 89 4.42 6.43 3.41
C PHE A 89 4.91 7.88 3.30
N SER A 90 6.09 8.08 2.70
CA SER A 90 6.74 9.38 2.60
C SER A 90 7.43 9.53 1.25
N LEU A 91 7.00 10.53 0.47
CA LEU A 91 7.66 10.88 -0.80
C LEU A 91 9.10 11.36 -0.58
N SER A 92 9.37 12.01 0.55
CA SER A 92 10.73 12.40 0.93
C SER A 92 11.63 11.18 1.14
N ASP A 93 11.13 10.15 1.83
CA ASP A 93 11.89 8.93 2.05
C ASP A 93 12.14 8.16 0.75
N ILE A 94 11.18 8.19 -0.19
CA ILE A 94 11.35 7.63 -1.54
C ILE A 94 12.46 8.39 -2.27
N TYR A 95 12.46 9.73 -2.20
CA TYR A 95 13.48 10.56 -2.81
C TYR A 95 14.89 10.21 -2.32
N TYR A 96 15.05 9.94 -1.03
CA TYR A 96 16.33 9.51 -0.45
C TYR A 96 16.61 8.00 -0.58
N GLY A 97 15.76 7.22 -1.22
CA GLY A 97 15.97 5.78 -1.41
C GLY A 97 15.60 4.90 -0.20
N LEU A 98 14.92 5.46 0.80
CA LEU A 98 14.61 4.77 2.06
C LEU A 98 13.30 3.96 2.02
N GLN A 99 12.38 4.25 1.09
CA GLN A 99 11.06 3.61 0.98
C GLN A 99 10.72 3.21 -0.46
N LEU A 100 11.57 2.45 -1.12
CA LEU A 100 11.35 2.04 -2.53
C LEU A 100 10.40 0.83 -2.67
N GLN A 101 10.25 0.03 -1.62
CA GLN A 101 9.62 -1.31 -1.63
C GLN A 101 8.24 -1.34 -2.30
N LEU A 102 7.31 -0.51 -1.86
CA LEU A 102 5.92 -0.54 -2.36
C LEU A 102 5.82 -0.22 -3.86
N LEU A 103 6.64 0.71 -4.34
CA LEU A 103 6.63 1.11 -5.75
C LEU A 103 7.32 0.08 -6.63
N LEU A 104 8.40 -0.55 -6.14
CA LEU A 104 9.03 -1.68 -6.81
C LEU A 104 8.08 -2.88 -6.90
N TYR A 105 7.29 -3.14 -5.86
CA TYR A 105 6.27 -4.18 -5.88
C TYR A 105 5.16 -3.88 -6.89
N MET A 106 4.71 -2.62 -6.97
CA MET A 106 3.73 -2.20 -7.97
C MET A 106 4.29 -2.34 -9.39
N ASP A 107 5.51 -1.87 -9.63
CA ASP A 107 6.17 -2.01 -10.93
C ASP A 107 6.31 -3.48 -11.35
N ALA A 108 6.77 -4.35 -10.42
CA ALA A 108 6.85 -5.79 -10.66
C ALA A 108 5.50 -6.36 -11.08
N PHE A 109 4.44 -6.04 -10.34
CA PHE A 109 3.12 -6.61 -10.60
C PHE A 109 2.50 -6.06 -11.90
N ILE A 110 2.64 -4.78 -12.19
CA ILE A 110 2.16 -4.18 -13.45
C ILE A 110 2.87 -4.79 -14.66
N LYS A 111 4.19 -4.99 -14.60
CA LYS A 111 4.96 -5.53 -15.73
C LYS A 111 4.77 -7.03 -15.94
N THR A 112 4.59 -7.79 -14.86
CA THR A 112 4.67 -9.25 -14.92
C THR A 112 3.41 -9.97 -14.43
N GLY A 113 2.53 -9.28 -13.71
CA GLY A 113 1.32 -9.85 -13.10
C GLY A 113 0.30 -10.41 -14.10
N LYS A 114 0.39 -10.02 -15.37
CA LYS A 114 -0.49 -10.53 -16.44
C LYS A 114 -0.42 -12.07 -16.59
N VAL A 115 0.66 -12.71 -16.17
CA VAL A 115 0.76 -14.17 -16.13
C VAL A 115 -0.13 -14.80 -15.07
N LEU A 116 -0.50 -14.03 -14.04
CA LEU A 116 -1.36 -14.48 -12.92
C LEU A 116 -2.82 -14.04 -13.09
N ILE A 117 -3.06 -12.91 -13.80
CA ILE A 117 -4.39 -12.35 -14.04
C ILE A 117 -4.64 -12.24 -15.54
N LYS A 118 -5.90 -12.43 -15.98
CA LYS A 118 -6.28 -12.38 -17.42
C LYS A 118 -6.47 -10.95 -17.93
N ASP A 119 -6.81 -10.04 -17.02
CA ASP A 119 -7.07 -8.63 -17.33
C ASP A 119 -5.77 -7.84 -17.42
N GLU A 120 -5.82 -6.64 -18.05
CA GLU A 120 -4.67 -5.72 -18.04
C GLU A 120 -4.49 -5.12 -16.65
N PRO A 121 -3.31 -5.28 -16.02
CA PRO A 121 -3.05 -4.68 -14.71
C PRO A 121 -2.91 -3.17 -14.83
N ASP A 122 -3.59 -2.44 -13.95
CA ASP A 122 -3.47 -1.00 -13.82
C ASP A 122 -3.34 -0.61 -12.33
N ILE A 123 -2.95 0.63 -12.06
CA ILE A 123 -2.60 1.07 -10.71
C ILE A 123 -3.86 1.44 -9.92
N GLY A 124 -4.12 0.71 -8.84
CA GLY A 124 -5.13 1.04 -7.84
C GLY A 124 -4.55 1.82 -6.66
N GLY A 125 -3.43 1.36 -6.13
CA GLY A 125 -2.72 2.05 -5.06
C GLY A 125 -1.73 1.18 -4.30
N VAL A 126 -0.85 1.84 -3.53
CA VAL A 126 0.14 1.19 -2.66
C VAL A 126 0.01 1.70 -1.24
N PHE A 127 -0.01 0.81 -0.26
CA PHE A 127 -0.32 1.17 1.12
C PHE A 127 0.50 0.38 2.14
N TYR A 128 0.88 1.05 3.21
CA TYR A 128 1.28 0.43 4.47
C TYR A 128 0.06 0.28 5.37
N PHE A 129 -0.17 -0.93 5.86
CA PHE A 129 -1.14 -1.20 6.92
C PHE A 129 -0.39 -1.50 8.21
N ARG A 130 -0.60 -0.67 9.24
CA ARG A 130 0.10 -0.84 10.52
C ARG A 130 -0.63 -1.83 11.42
N VAL A 131 0.05 -2.92 11.77
CA VAL A 131 -0.39 -3.89 12.77
C VAL A 131 0.04 -3.37 14.14
N MET A 132 -0.88 -2.69 14.83
CA MET A 132 -0.58 -1.96 16.06
C MET A 132 -1.67 -2.14 17.13
N ASP A 133 -1.40 -1.64 18.33
CA ASP A 133 -2.35 -1.54 19.43
C ASP A 133 -2.61 -0.05 19.75
N PRO A 134 -3.49 0.62 19.01
CA PRO A 134 -3.67 2.05 19.18
C PRO A 134 -4.33 2.37 20.51
N VAL A 135 -3.77 3.36 21.19
CA VAL A 135 -4.35 3.93 22.42
C VAL A 135 -5.34 5.03 22.03
N ILE A 136 -6.52 4.99 22.65
CA ILE A 136 -7.54 6.04 22.54
C ILE A 136 -7.41 6.93 23.77
N LYS A 137 -7.27 8.24 23.59
CA LYS A 137 -7.30 9.22 24.67
C LYS A 137 -8.73 9.71 24.88
N ASP A 138 -9.10 10.01 26.14
CA ASP A 138 -10.44 10.53 26.46
C ASP A 138 -10.79 11.80 25.65
N SER A 139 -9.79 12.64 25.37
CA SER A 139 -9.96 13.84 24.56
C SER A 139 -10.34 13.57 23.09
N GLU A 140 -10.14 12.34 22.58
CA GLU A 140 -10.50 11.92 21.22
C GLU A 140 -11.96 11.44 21.13
N LEU A 141 -12.58 11.07 22.25
CA LEU A 141 -13.94 10.53 22.27
C LEU A 141 -14.98 11.50 21.70
N LYS A 142 -14.97 12.78 22.10
CA LYS A 142 -15.82 13.85 21.54
C LYS A 142 -17.23 13.41 21.08
N GLY A 143 -17.86 12.50 21.83
CA GLY A 143 -19.16 11.94 21.49
C GLY A 143 -19.16 10.76 20.51
N LEU A 144 -17.99 10.32 20.04
CA LEU A 144 -17.83 9.12 19.21
C LEU A 144 -17.65 7.87 20.09
N GLN A 145 -18.07 6.72 19.57
CA GLN A 145 -17.80 5.45 20.24
C GLN A 145 -16.32 5.05 20.10
N PRO A 146 -15.72 4.41 21.12
CA PRO A 146 -14.33 3.99 21.09
C PRO A 146 -13.96 3.15 19.85
N GLU A 147 -14.86 2.30 19.37
CA GLU A 147 -14.67 1.47 18.20
C GLU A 147 -14.53 2.29 16.90
N GLN A 148 -15.26 3.40 16.80
CA GLN A 148 -15.17 4.31 15.64
C GLN A 148 -13.81 5.01 15.60
N ILE A 149 -13.33 5.47 16.75
CA ILE A 149 -12.01 6.11 16.87
C ILE A 149 -10.91 5.08 16.60
N LEU A 150 -11.04 3.89 17.17
CA LEU A 150 -10.12 2.79 16.96
C LEU A 150 -9.97 2.48 15.46
N TYR A 151 -11.10 2.39 14.76
CA TYR A 151 -11.10 2.12 13.32
C TYR A 151 -10.34 3.18 12.51
N LYS A 152 -10.57 4.46 12.77
CA LYS A 152 -9.85 5.56 12.11
C LYS A 152 -8.34 5.51 12.30
N LYS A 153 -7.86 4.97 13.42
CA LYS A 153 -6.41 4.80 13.67
C LYS A 153 -5.76 3.74 12.78
N PHE A 154 -6.54 2.89 12.13
CA PHE A 154 -6.08 1.90 11.14
C PHE A 154 -6.14 2.41 9.69
N CYS A 155 -6.39 3.71 9.48
CA CYS A 155 -6.28 4.32 8.16
C CYS A 155 -4.90 4.00 7.54
N MET A 156 -4.91 3.48 6.32
CA MET A 156 -3.69 3.09 5.62
C MET A 156 -2.92 4.32 5.14
N SER A 157 -1.60 4.26 5.27
CA SER A 157 -0.69 5.28 4.76
C SER A 157 -0.12 4.83 3.42
N GLY A 158 -0.30 5.63 2.37
CA GLY A 158 0.12 5.24 1.03
C GLY A 158 -0.31 6.23 -0.02
N LEU A 159 -0.38 5.76 -1.26
CA LEU A 159 -0.74 6.55 -2.43
C LEU A 159 -1.81 5.81 -3.24
N ALA A 160 -2.94 6.44 -3.48
CA ALA A 160 -4.03 5.94 -4.30
C ALA A 160 -3.95 6.48 -5.73
N SER A 161 -4.49 5.75 -6.70
CA SER A 161 -4.86 6.36 -7.99
C SER A 161 -5.99 7.35 -7.78
N SER A 162 -5.91 8.51 -8.45
CA SER A 162 -6.97 9.53 -8.39
C SER A 162 -8.13 9.26 -9.35
N GLU A 163 -8.14 8.13 -10.04
CA GLU A 163 -9.25 7.74 -10.91
C GLU A 163 -10.54 7.57 -10.09
N PRO A 164 -11.66 8.20 -10.49
CA PRO A 164 -12.89 8.20 -9.71
C PRO A 164 -13.39 6.79 -9.37
N ASP A 165 -13.31 5.86 -10.32
CA ASP A 165 -13.74 4.48 -10.13
C ASP A 165 -12.87 3.73 -9.11
N VAL A 166 -11.56 4.01 -9.11
CA VAL A 166 -10.62 3.43 -8.14
C VAL A 166 -10.87 3.98 -6.75
N LEU A 167 -11.10 5.29 -6.62
CA LEU A 167 -11.40 5.92 -5.34
C LEU A 167 -12.72 5.40 -4.76
N GLU A 168 -13.77 5.23 -5.58
CA GLU A 168 -15.03 4.61 -5.17
C GLU A 168 -14.83 3.13 -4.79
N ALA A 169 -13.97 2.41 -5.51
CA ALA A 169 -13.67 1.02 -5.19
C ALA A 169 -12.81 0.86 -3.93
N LEU A 170 -12.01 1.87 -3.57
CA LEU A 170 -11.25 1.88 -2.31
C LEU A 170 -12.13 2.17 -1.09
N ASP A 171 -13.08 3.12 -1.24
CA ASP A 171 -14.00 3.52 -0.17
C ASP A 171 -15.33 3.99 -0.77
N ALA A 172 -16.28 3.07 -0.92
CA ALA A 172 -17.60 3.35 -1.48
C ALA A 172 -18.48 4.20 -0.54
N ASP A 173 -18.14 4.25 0.75
CA ASP A 173 -18.88 5.02 1.76
C ASP A 173 -18.39 6.48 1.85
N LEU A 174 -17.34 6.85 1.10
CA LEU A 174 -16.75 8.19 1.15
C LEU A 174 -17.67 9.26 0.55
N SER A 175 -18.29 10.04 1.41
CA SER A 175 -19.21 11.10 1.05
C SER A 175 -18.51 12.43 0.75
N PRO A 176 -19.09 13.32 -0.10
CA PRO A 176 -18.60 14.67 -0.29
C PRO A 176 -18.52 15.47 1.03
N GLY A 177 -17.40 16.14 1.26
CA GLY A 177 -17.13 16.88 2.49
C GLY A 177 -16.58 16.05 3.63
N ALA A 178 -16.15 14.79 3.38
CA ALA A 178 -15.65 13.86 4.40
C ALA A 178 -14.22 13.37 4.12
N TYR A 179 -13.54 12.95 5.18
CA TYR A 179 -12.31 12.17 5.11
C TYR A 179 -12.63 10.68 5.01
N SER A 180 -11.83 9.95 4.24
CA SER A 180 -11.88 8.49 4.28
C SER A 180 -11.32 7.95 5.61
N ASP A 181 -11.97 6.93 6.15
CA ASP A 181 -11.47 6.18 7.31
C ASP A 181 -10.49 5.06 6.89
N ILE A 182 -10.33 4.81 5.58
CA ILE A 182 -9.55 3.71 5.01
C ILE A 182 -8.18 4.19 4.53
N ILE A 183 -8.14 5.31 3.83
CA ILE A 183 -6.94 5.90 3.21
C ILE A 183 -6.89 7.41 3.47
N SER A 184 -5.70 8.02 3.39
CA SER A 184 -5.49 9.43 3.73
C SER A 184 -5.96 10.38 2.62
N ILE A 185 -7.26 10.40 2.30
CA ILE A 185 -7.88 11.32 1.33
C ILE A 185 -9.07 12.06 1.92
N TYR A 186 -9.35 13.22 1.34
CA TYR A 186 -10.53 14.03 1.62
C TYR A 186 -11.30 14.29 0.33
N LYS A 187 -12.58 13.92 0.29
CA LYS A 187 -13.47 14.22 -0.84
C LYS A 187 -14.13 15.58 -0.62
N LYS A 188 -13.83 16.55 -1.46
CA LYS A 188 -14.43 17.88 -1.37
C LYS A 188 -15.90 17.87 -1.78
N LYS A 189 -16.63 18.95 -1.47
CA LYS A 189 -18.06 19.09 -1.81
C LYS A 189 -18.33 19.10 -3.32
N ASP A 190 -17.37 19.54 -4.13
CA ASP A 190 -17.41 19.51 -5.59
C ASP A 190 -17.07 18.16 -6.21
N GLY A 191 -16.79 17.14 -5.37
CA GLY A 191 -16.42 15.78 -5.78
C GLY A 191 -14.92 15.59 -6.04
N SER A 192 -14.13 16.67 -6.12
CA SER A 192 -12.67 16.55 -6.25
C SER A 192 -12.05 15.96 -4.98
N VAL A 193 -10.88 15.34 -5.13
CA VAL A 193 -10.17 14.66 -4.02
C VAL A 193 -8.86 15.37 -3.75
N SER A 194 -8.50 15.45 -2.48
CA SER A 194 -7.19 15.92 -2.01
C SER A 194 -6.59 14.93 -1.00
N GLY A 195 -5.29 15.02 -0.77
CA GLY A 195 -4.54 14.10 0.08
C GLY A 195 -3.71 13.12 -0.75
N SER A 196 -3.63 11.88 -0.30
CA SER A 196 -2.75 10.86 -0.85
C SER A 196 -3.35 10.15 -2.09
N ALA A 197 -3.78 10.94 -3.08
CA ALA A 197 -4.26 10.44 -4.38
C ALA A 197 -3.60 11.21 -5.52
N VAL A 198 -3.11 10.50 -6.53
CA VAL A 198 -2.37 11.07 -7.67
C VAL A 198 -2.81 10.42 -8.97
N ASN A 199 -2.60 11.16 -10.09
CA ASN A 199 -2.91 10.66 -11.41
C ASN A 199 -1.89 9.63 -11.91
N LYS A 200 -2.21 8.97 -13.01
CA LYS A 200 -1.40 7.91 -13.61
C LYS A 200 -0.02 8.39 -14.06
N GLU A 201 0.07 9.61 -14.57
CA GLU A 201 1.32 10.22 -15.01
C GLU A 201 2.30 10.42 -13.84
N PHE A 202 1.78 10.92 -12.72
CA PHE A 202 2.60 11.06 -11.51
C PHE A 202 3.06 9.70 -10.97
N TYR A 203 2.17 8.71 -10.96
CA TYR A 203 2.54 7.35 -10.55
C TYR A 203 3.65 6.79 -11.43
N LYS A 204 3.52 6.92 -12.77
CA LYS A 204 4.54 6.48 -13.71
C LYS A 204 5.88 7.15 -13.43
N SER A 205 5.90 8.48 -13.34
CA SER A 205 7.13 9.23 -13.04
C SER A 205 7.76 8.82 -11.70
N LEU A 206 6.94 8.52 -10.70
CA LEU A 206 7.42 8.08 -9.40
C LEU A 206 8.01 6.66 -9.44
N MET A 207 7.41 5.74 -10.22
CA MET A 207 7.94 4.39 -10.43
C MET A 207 9.25 4.43 -11.24
N ASP A 208 9.31 5.23 -12.30
CA ASP A 208 10.53 5.42 -13.11
C ASP A 208 11.67 5.98 -12.24
N TYR A 209 11.38 6.98 -11.41
CA TYR A 209 12.34 7.50 -10.42
C TYR A 209 12.81 6.41 -9.44
N THR A 210 11.87 5.61 -8.94
CA THR A 210 12.16 4.55 -7.97
C THR A 210 13.07 3.48 -8.56
N LEU A 211 12.87 3.09 -9.82
CA LEU A 211 13.74 2.17 -10.55
C LEU A 211 15.14 2.75 -10.74
N ALA A 212 15.24 4.00 -11.20
CA ALA A 212 16.51 4.69 -11.36
C ALA A 212 17.29 4.77 -10.02
N LYS A 213 16.57 5.09 -8.94
CA LYS A 213 17.17 5.16 -7.59
C LYS A 213 17.61 3.79 -7.08
N ALA A 214 16.86 2.73 -7.37
CA ALA A 214 17.28 1.37 -7.05
C ALA A 214 18.54 0.96 -7.86
N GLY A 215 18.64 1.35 -9.12
CA GLY A 215 19.84 1.13 -9.94
C GLY A 215 21.07 1.87 -9.42
N GLU A 216 20.90 3.14 -9.00
CA GLU A 216 21.97 3.92 -8.36
C GLU A 216 22.49 3.25 -7.08
N ILE A 217 21.56 2.83 -6.20
CA ILE A 217 21.90 2.10 -4.96
C ILE A 217 22.61 0.77 -5.29
N GLY A 218 22.10 0.03 -6.28
CA GLY A 218 22.72 -1.21 -6.74
C GLY A 218 24.16 -1.01 -7.23
N LYS A 219 24.40 0.08 -7.97
CA LYS A 219 25.75 0.44 -8.40
C LYS A 219 26.68 0.74 -7.23
N ASN A 220 26.23 1.56 -6.25
CA ASN A 220 27.00 1.89 -5.06
C ASN A 220 27.38 0.62 -4.28
N ILE A 221 26.41 -0.31 -4.09
CA ILE A 221 26.67 -1.60 -3.43
C ILE A 221 27.75 -2.42 -4.19
N THR A 222 27.66 -2.47 -5.52
CA THR A 222 28.64 -3.25 -6.32
C THR A 222 30.03 -2.61 -6.34
N ASP A 223 30.12 -1.31 -6.18
CA ASP A 223 31.39 -0.57 -6.10
C ASP A 223 31.98 -0.58 -4.66
N GLY A 224 31.21 -1.06 -3.67
CA GLY A 224 31.62 -1.06 -2.26
C GLY A 224 31.48 0.30 -1.58
N ASP A 225 30.69 1.20 -2.16
CA ASP A 225 30.38 2.53 -1.62
C ASP A 225 29.03 2.46 -0.87
N VAL A 226 29.06 2.02 0.40
CA VAL A 226 27.90 1.80 1.29
C VAL A 226 28.11 2.39 2.66
#